data_2bb4dfa40552a8b3ce1f771e92c77e07
#
_entry.id   2bb4dfa40552a8b3ce1f771e92c77e07
#
_cell.length_a   1.000
_cell.length_b   1.000
_cell.length_c   1.000
_cell.angle_alpha   90.00
_cell.angle_beta   90.00
_cell.angle_gamma   90.00
#
_symmetry.space_group_name_H-M   'P 1'
#
loop_
_entity.id
_entity.type
_entity.pdbx_description
1 polymer ?
#
loop_
_entity_poly.entity_id
_entity_poly.type
_entity_poly.pdbx_seq_one_letter_code
_entity_poly.pdbx_strand_id
1 'polypeptide(L)'
;MELHRREFAALVLGAAAGLTAAGPAGAQTDPLPSWNDGPAKDAILKFVRATTGSASPDFVPPEERVAAFDQDGTLWVEHPLYTQVVYCLDHVGDLVKAKPELKSREPFKAVLYGDREAVAKLWMGQIFEIVLATQSGMTVEEYRADVRQWLATAKHPRWSRPYTELVYQPMIEVLSFLRANGFANFIATGGSACFVREYSGKVYDIPPERVAGTAQANLFGHAKDGKPVLTQEPKLVLNNLEAGKIENFWLMYGRRPNAAFGNSSSDD
;
A
#
# COMPACT_ATOMS: atom_id res chain seq x y z
N MET A 1 51.31 38.51 10.72
CA MET A 1 52.47 37.62 10.84
C MET A 1 52.15 36.45 9.90
N GLU A 2 52.32 36.62 8.60
CA GLU A 2 53.48 36.28 7.76
C GLU A 2 54.03 34.91 8.15
N LEU A 3 54.09 33.99 7.28
CA LEU A 3 54.91 33.52 6.13
C LEU A 3 54.84 31.96 6.19
N HIS A 4 55.04 31.09 5.23
CA HIS A 4 55.60 31.13 3.88
C HIS A 4 55.21 29.88 3.10
N ARG A 5 55.11 30.07 1.80
CA ARG A 5 55.24 29.15 0.68
C ARG A 5 56.43 28.21 0.78
N ARG A 6 56.31 27.00 0.20
CA ARG A 6 57.26 26.55 -0.84
C ARG A 6 56.82 25.25 -1.49
N GLU A 7 56.83 25.30 -2.80
CA GLU A 7 56.67 24.31 -3.83
C GLU A 7 57.67 23.16 -3.74
N PHE A 8 57.24 21.97 -4.23
CA PHE A 8 58.16 21.13 -5.01
C PHE A 8 57.35 20.29 -6.01
N ALA A 9 57.62 20.55 -7.28
CA ALA A 9 57.18 19.74 -8.42
C ALA A 9 58.18 18.57 -8.59
N ALA A 10 57.66 17.40 -8.86
CA ALA A 10 58.43 16.33 -9.50
C ALA A 10 57.52 15.58 -10.48
N LEU A 11 57.79 15.81 -11.76
CA LEU A 11 57.26 15.10 -12.88
C LEU A 11 57.92 13.71 -12.95
N VAL A 12 57.13 12.63 -12.90
CA VAL A 12 57.57 11.32 -13.40
C VAL A 12 56.56 10.83 -14.42
N LEU A 13 56.91 10.94 -15.70
CA LEU A 13 56.26 10.24 -16.80
C LEU A 13 56.59 8.76 -16.69
N GLY A 14 55.58 7.94 -16.35
CA GLY A 14 55.59 6.50 -16.47
C GLY A 14 54.47 6.08 -17.40
N ALA A 15 54.76 5.80 -18.67
CA ALA A 15 53.83 5.15 -19.58
C ALA A 15 53.62 3.70 -19.16
N ALA A 16 52.51 3.41 -18.46
CA ALA A 16 52.05 2.07 -18.24
C ALA A 16 50.85 1.84 -19.17
N ALA A 17 51.06 1.01 -20.21
CA ALA A 17 49.97 0.48 -21.02
C ALA A 17 49.07 -0.37 -20.13
N GLY A 18 47.98 0.24 -19.69
CA GLY A 18 46.90 -0.44 -18.94
C GLY A 18 46.12 -1.34 -19.88
N LEU A 19 46.39 -2.64 -19.84
CA LEU A 19 45.39 -3.65 -20.30
C LEU A 19 44.17 -3.46 -19.42
N THR A 20 43.12 -2.81 -19.97
CA THR A 20 41.79 -2.89 -19.41
C THR A 20 41.30 -4.32 -19.58
N ALA A 21 41.52 -5.15 -18.56
CA ALA A 21 40.79 -6.41 -18.43
C ALA A 21 39.32 -6.00 -18.28
N ALA A 22 38.53 -6.21 -19.33
CA ALA A 22 37.09 -6.26 -19.23
C ALA A 22 36.79 -7.38 -18.22
N GLY A 23 36.48 -6.98 -16.99
CA GLY A 23 35.95 -7.92 -16.00
C GLY A 23 34.74 -8.62 -16.58
N PRO A 24 34.45 -9.85 -16.16
CA PRO A 24 33.27 -10.56 -16.65
C PRO A 24 32.07 -9.62 -16.40
N ALA A 25 31.30 -9.34 -17.46
CA ALA A 25 30.02 -8.65 -17.35
C ALA A 25 29.22 -9.44 -16.30
N GLY A 26 29.10 -8.88 -15.11
CA GLY A 26 28.39 -9.54 -14.02
C GLY A 26 27.02 -9.92 -14.58
N ALA A 27 26.68 -11.20 -14.53
CA ALA A 27 25.37 -11.67 -14.94
C ALA A 27 24.36 -10.81 -14.20
N GLN A 28 23.62 -10.01 -14.94
CA GLN A 28 22.60 -9.12 -14.36
C GLN A 28 21.59 -10.03 -13.67
N THR A 29 21.57 -10.03 -12.36
CA THR A 29 20.66 -10.88 -11.59
C THR A 29 19.24 -10.57 -12.02
N ASP A 30 18.46 -11.62 -12.30
CA ASP A 30 17.06 -11.48 -12.66
C ASP A 30 16.33 -10.64 -11.59
N PRO A 31 15.74 -9.49 -11.93
CA PRO A 31 15.06 -8.65 -10.96
C PRO A 31 13.71 -9.21 -10.50
N LEU A 32 13.18 -10.23 -11.19
CA LEU A 32 11.86 -10.83 -10.96
C LEU A 32 11.98 -12.38 -10.86
N PRO A 33 12.78 -12.92 -9.93
CA PRO A 33 13.11 -14.34 -9.89
C PRO A 33 11.91 -15.25 -9.56
N SER A 34 10.85 -14.73 -8.89
CA SER A 34 9.63 -15.49 -8.60
C SER A 34 8.61 -15.47 -9.74
N TRP A 35 8.87 -14.72 -10.80
CA TRP A 35 8.04 -14.72 -12.00
C TRP A 35 8.45 -15.83 -12.96
N ASN A 36 7.48 -16.55 -13.50
CA ASN A 36 7.74 -17.45 -14.61
C ASN A 36 8.17 -16.65 -15.84
N ASP A 37 9.12 -17.18 -16.60
CA ASP A 37 9.48 -16.58 -17.90
C ASP A 37 8.27 -16.64 -18.84
N GLY A 38 8.05 -15.53 -19.56
CA GLY A 38 6.94 -15.41 -20.46
C GLY A 38 6.41 -13.98 -20.63
N PRO A 39 5.30 -13.81 -21.36
CA PRO A 39 4.83 -12.51 -21.82
C PRO A 39 4.61 -11.48 -20.69
N ALA A 40 4.13 -11.91 -19.52
CA ALA A 40 3.85 -10.99 -18.40
C ALA A 40 5.15 -10.43 -17.81
N LYS A 41 6.14 -11.29 -17.53
CA LYS A 41 7.46 -10.86 -17.06
C LYS A 41 8.14 -9.96 -18.09
N ASP A 42 8.11 -10.38 -19.36
CA ASP A 42 8.71 -9.63 -20.46
C ASP A 42 8.09 -8.25 -20.62
N ALA A 43 6.77 -8.13 -20.46
CA ALA A 43 6.06 -6.84 -20.51
C ALA A 43 6.54 -5.89 -19.42
N ILE A 44 6.69 -6.35 -18.18
CA ILE A 44 7.21 -5.55 -17.06
C ILE A 44 8.64 -5.08 -17.35
N LEU A 45 9.52 -6.01 -17.74
CA LEU A 45 10.92 -5.69 -18.05
C LEU A 45 11.04 -4.71 -19.23
N LYS A 46 10.22 -4.91 -20.27
CA LYS A 46 10.18 -4.03 -21.45
C LYS A 46 9.68 -2.64 -21.08
N PHE A 47 8.60 -2.56 -20.30
CA PHE A 47 8.05 -1.29 -19.84
C PHE A 47 9.11 -0.48 -19.07
N VAL A 48 9.77 -1.09 -18.08
CA VAL A 48 10.79 -0.39 -17.31
C VAL A 48 11.96 0.06 -18.20
N ARG A 49 12.45 -0.78 -19.10
CA ARG A 49 13.50 -0.39 -20.05
C ARG A 49 13.08 0.77 -20.94
N ALA A 50 11.84 0.75 -21.46
CA ALA A 50 11.31 1.81 -22.32
C ALA A 50 11.19 3.14 -21.58
N THR A 51 10.67 3.12 -20.36
CA THR A 51 10.41 4.35 -19.58
C THR A 51 11.65 4.91 -18.89
N THR A 52 12.72 4.13 -18.74
CA THR A 52 13.96 4.57 -18.05
C THR A 52 15.12 4.84 -18.98
N GLY A 53 15.10 4.32 -20.21
CA GLY A 53 16.16 4.54 -21.19
C GLY A 53 16.11 5.96 -21.76
N SER A 54 17.15 6.76 -21.56
CA SER A 54 17.18 8.18 -21.98
C SER A 54 17.05 8.41 -23.48
N ALA A 55 17.34 7.41 -24.31
CA ALA A 55 17.17 7.45 -25.76
C ALA A 55 15.83 6.86 -26.24
N SER A 56 14.99 6.37 -25.33
CA SER A 56 13.69 5.82 -25.67
C SER A 56 12.67 6.92 -25.99
N PRO A 57 11.82 6.73 -27.01
CA PRO A 57 10.70 7.66 -27.25
C PRO A 57 9.67 7.66 -26.10
N ASP A 58 9.64 6.59 -25.30
CA ASP A 58 8.75 6.45 -24.14
C ASP A 58 9.43 6.84 -22.81
N PHE A 59 10.57 7.54 -22.88
CA PHE A 59 11.29 7.95 -21.67
C PHE A 59 10.43 8.83 -20.76
N VAL A 60 10.41 8.48 -19.49
CA VAL A 60 9.73 9.23 -18.42
C VAL A 60 10.79 9.79 -17.48
N PRO A 61 10.84 11.11 -17.21
CA PRO A 61 11.73 11.69 -16.22
C PRO A 61 11.53 11.04 -14.83
N PRO A 62 12.59 10.86 -14.02
CA PRO A 62 12.47 10.18 -12.72
C PRO A 62 11.39 10.75 -11.79
N GLU A 63 11.23 12.07 -11.77
CA GLU A 63 10.21 12.79 -10.97
C GLU A 63 8.77 12.54 -11.43
N GLU A 64 8.59 12.02 -12.64
CA GLU A 64 7.28 11.70 -13.21
C GLU A 64 6.96 10.20 -13.18
N ARG A 65 7.91 9.35 -12.74
CA ARG A 65 7.71 7.90 -12.69
C ARG A 65 6.82 7.51 -11.52
N VAL A 66 5.59 7.12 -11.82
CA VAL A 66 4.57 6.72 -10.83
C VAL A 66 3.98 5.38 -11.22
N ALA A 67 3.91 4.45 -10.27
CA ALA A 67 3.20 3.19 -10.41
C ALA A 67 2.15 3.06 -9.30
N ALA A 68 0.94 2.65 -9.65
CA ALA A 68 -0.16 2.42 -8.73
C ALA A 68 -0.47 0.92 -8.63
N PHE A 69 -0.78 0.48 -7.43
CA PHE A 69 -1.08 -0.91 -7.12
C PHE A 69 -2.40 -1.00 -6.36
N ASP A 70 -3.29 -1.87 -6.78
CA ASP A 70 -4.34 -2.34 -5.90
C ASP A 70 -3.74 -3.12 -4.73
N GLN A 71 -4.52 -3.31 -3.67
CA GLN A 71 -4.06 -3.92 -2.42
C GLN A 71 -4.50 -5.38 -2.30
N ASP A 72 -5.81 -5.59 -2.11
CA ASP A 72 -6.38 -6.90 -1.85
C ASP A 72 -6.43 -7.73 -3.15
N GLY A 73 -5.84 -8.94 -3.14
CA GLY A 73 -5.70 -9.77 -4.33
C GLY A 73 -4.53 -9.41 -5.24
N THR A 74 -3.94 -8.22 -5.11
CA THR A 74 -2.78 -7.76 -5.90
C THR A 74 -1.48 -7.81 -5.12
N LEU A 75 -1.41 -7.19 -3.94
CA LEU A 75 -0.20 -7.17 -3.11
C LEU A 75 -0.21 -8.24 -2.01
N TRP A 76 -1.39 -8.60 -1.52
CA TRP A 76 -1.58 -9.65 -0.52
C TRP A 76 -2.91 -10.39 -0.72
N VAL A 77 -3.18 -11.38 0.15
CA VAL A 77 -4.38 -12.21 0.08
C VAL A 77 -5.68 -11.42 0.28
N GLU A 78 -6.74 -11.86 -0.43
CA GLU A 78 -8.09 -11.30 -0.34
C GLU A 78 -9.13 -12.33 0.13
N HIS A 79 -8.82 -13.62 0.06
CA HIS A 79 -9.76 -14.69 0.40
C HIS A 79 -9.46 -15.33 1.77
N PRO A 80 -10.50 -15.81 2.51
CA PRO A 80 -11.93 -15.86 2.12
C PRO A 80 -12.69 -14.55 2.25
N LEU A 81 -12.13 -13.56 2.94
CA LEU A 81 -12.63 -12.20 3.12
C LEU A 81 -11.47 -11.21 3.10
N TYR A 82 -11.73 -10.01 2.67
CA TYR A 82 -10.77 -8.91 2.77
C TYR A 82 -10.29 -8.70 4.21
N THR A 83 -9.00 -8.51 4.39
CA THR A 83 -8.38 -8.42 5.73
C THR A 83 -9.04 -7.35 6.61
N GLN A 84 -9.36 -6.18 6.05
CA GLN A 84 -10.06 -5.13 6.79
C GLN A 84 -11.48 -5.56 7.20
N VAL A 85 -12.17 -6.33 6.38
CA VAL A 85 -13.50 -6.85 6.74
C VAL A 85 -13.37 -7.79 7.93
N VAL A 86 -12.38 -8.68 7.94
CA VAL A 86 -12.13 -9.56 9.11
C VAL A 86 -11.86 -8.74 10.37
N TYR A 87 -11.00 -7.71 10.28
CA TYR A 87 -10.77 -6.77 11.39
C TYR A 87 -12.09 -6.19 11.92
N CYS A 88 -12.95 -5.68 11.04
CA CYS A 88 -14.22 -5.09 11.46
C CYS A 88 -15.17 -6.12 12.07
N LEU A 89 -15.25 -7.34 11.51
CA LEU A 89 -16.09 -8.41 12.05
C LEU A 89 -15.65 -8.81 13.46
N ASP A 90 -14.35 -8.90 13.72
CA ASP A 90 -13.79 -9.21 15.04
C ASP A 90 -14.17 -8.15 16.09
N HIS A 91 -14.37 -6.88 15.67
CA HIS A 91 -14.73 -5.75 16.54
C HIS A 91 -16.24 -5.55 16.76
N VAL A 92 -17.10 -6.25 16.00
CA VAL A 92 -18.58 -6.09 16.16
C VAL A 92 -19.03 -6.42 17.60
N GLY A 93 -18.43 -7.40 18.25
CA GLY A 93 -18.78 -7.78 19.62
C GLY A 93 -18.57 -6.60 20.60
N ASP A 94 -17.46 -5.90 20.52
CA ASP A 94 -17.15 -4.76 21.38
C ASP A 94 -17.95 -3.52 20.99
N LEU A 95 -18.17 -3.30 19.69
CA LEU A 95 -19.07 -2.25 19.22
C LEU A 95 -20.49 -2.39 19.80
N VAL A 96 -21.04 -3.60 19.82
CA VAL A 96 -22.39 -3.86 20.37
C VAL A 96 -22.45 -3.75 21.89
N LYS A 97 -21.35 -4.01 22.60
CA LYS A 97 -21.27 -3.69 24.05
C LYS A 97 -21.36 -2.19 24.29
N ALA A 98 -20.71 -1.39 23.46
CA ALA A 98 -20.74 0.08 23.53
C ALA A 98 -22.06 0.68 23.02
N LYS A 99 -22.70 0.04 22.03
CA LYS A 99 -23.95 0.47 21.37
C LYS A 99 -24.97 -0.68 21.34
N PRO A 100 -25.66 -0.99 22.47
CA PRO A 100 -26.53 -2.16 22.61
C PRO A 100 -27.69 -2.21 21.62
N GLU A 101 -28.12 -1.09 21.09
CA GLU A 101 -29.17 -0.99 20.07
C GLU A 101 -28.81 -1.68 18.75
N LEU A 102 -27.54 -1.85 18.46
CA LEU A 102 -27.06 -2.55 17.26
C LEU A 102 -27.27 -4.08 17.36
N LYS A 103 -27.44 -4.61 18.57
CA LYS A 103 -27.53 -6.07 18.80
C LYS A 103 -28.64 -6.76 18.02
N SER A 104 -29.77 -6.08 17.82
CA SER A 104 -30.94 -6.61 17.11
C SER A 104 -31.06 -6.12 15.65
N ARG A 105 -30.11 -5.26 15.22
CA ARG A 105 -30.15 -4.65 13.88
C ARG A 105 -29.20 -5.37 12.92
N GLU A 106 -29.70 -5.63 11.70
CA GLU A 106 -28.80 -6.06 10.61
C GLU A 106 -27.92 -4.89 10.15
N PRO A 107 -26.68 -5.16 9.75
CA PRO A 107 -26.02 -6.47 9.61
C PRO A 107 -25.36 -7.00 10.89
N PHE A 108 -25.33 -6.24 11.98
CA PHE A 108 -24.63 -6.60 13.23
C PHE A 108 -25.17 -7.87 13.87
N LYS A 109 -26.50 -8.08 13.78
CA LYS A 109 -27.14 -9.30 14.27
C LYS A 109 -26.63 -10.54 13.51
N ALA A 110 -26.49 -10.47 12.21
CA ALA A 110 -25.95 -11.57 11.40
C ALA A 110 -24.52 -11.92 11.81
N VAL A 111 -23.67 -10.91 12.10
CA VAL A 111 -22.30 -11.13 12.56
C VAL A 111 -22.24 -11.74 13.95
N LEU A 112 -23.10 -11.30 14.88
CA LEU A 112 -23.11 -11.79 16.27
C LEU A 112 -23.67 -13.21 16.44
N TYR A 113 -24.70 -13.54 15.70
CA TYR A 113 -25.50 -14.75 15.91
C TYR A 113 -25.61 -15.63 14.68
N GLY A 114 -25.19 -15.10 13.51
CA GLY A 114 -25.18 -15.86 12.28
C GLY A 114 -24.02 -16.84 12.19
N ASP A 115 -24.19 -17.80 11.30
CA ASP A 115 -23.10 -18.66 10.89
C ASP A 115 -22.26 -18.02 9.77
N ARG A 116 -21.25 -18.74 9.29
CA ARG A 116 -20.42 -18.27 8.19
C ARG A 116 -21.19 -18.00 6.91
N GLU A 117 -22.28 -18.73 6.68
CA GLU A 117 -23.13 -18.58 5.49
C GLU A 117 -23.91 -17.28 5.55
N ALA A 118 -24.45 -16.89 6.71
CA ALA A 118 -25.12 -15.60 6.91
C ALA A 118 -24.18 -14.43 6.68
N VAL A 119 -22.95 -14.49 7.21
CA VAL A 119 -21.92 -13.47 7.00
C VAL A 119 -21.49 -13.39 5.53
N ALA A 120 -21.35 -14.53 4.84
CA ALA A 120 -20.97 -14.58 3.43
C ALA A 120 -22.04 -14.00 2.49
N LYS A 121 -23.29 -13.91 2.94
CA LYS A 121 -24.41 -13.31 2.20
C LYS A 121 -24.54 -11.79 2.38
N LEU A 122 -23.72 -11.18 3.24
CA LEU A 122 -23.74 -9.73 3.42
C LEU A 122 -23.35 -9.05 2.09
N TRP A 123 -24.23 -8.17 1.62
CA TRP A 123 -23.92 -7.37 0.44
C TRP A 123 -23.02 -6.18 0.79
N MET A 124 -22.36 -5.62 -0.21
CA MET A 124 -21.30 -4.60 -0.02
C MET A 124 -21.74 -3.41 0.85
N GLY A 125 -22.98 -2.92 0.72
CA GLY A 125 -23.48 -1.84 1.56
C GLY A 125 -23.57 -2.20 3.05
N GLN A 126 -23.90 -3.45 3.39
CA GLN A 126 -23.90 -3.94 4.77
C GLN A 126 -22.47 -4.06 5.33
N ILE A 127 -21.52 -4.48 4.49
CA ILE A 127 -20.09 -4.50 4.84
C ILE A 127 -19.61 -3.08 5.12
N PHE A 128 -19.94 -2.11 4.26
CA PHE A 128 -19.61 -0.70 4.50
C PHE A 128 -20.24 -0.16 5.78
N GLU A 129 -21.47 -0.53 6.10
CA GLU A 129 -22.12 -0.13 7.36
C GLU A 129 -21.33 -0.65 8.57
N ILE A 130 -20.90 -1.91 8.55
CA ILE A 130 -20.05 -2.48 9.62
C ILE A 130 -18.71 -1.72 9.69
N VAL A 131 -18.04 -1.51 8.57
CA VAL A 131 -16.75 -0.79 8.51
C VAL A 131 -16.88 0.61 9.10
N LEU A 132 -17.88 1.37 8.68
CA LEU A 132 -18.10 2.73 9.20
C LEU A 132 -18.43 2.72 10.69
N ALA A 133 -19.30 1.81 11.14
CA ALA A 133 -19.72 1.75 12.53
C ALA A 133 -18.59 1.35 13.49
N THR A 134 -17.71 0.42 13.07
CA THR A 134 -16.58 -0.05 13.89
C THR A 134 -15.47 0.98 14.05
N GLN A 135 -15.34 1.90 13.10
CA GLN A 135 -14.31 2.95 13.13
C GLN A 135 -14.83 4.25 13.77
N SER A 136 -16.14 4.49 13.73
CA SER A 136 -16.73 5.78 14.13
C SER A 136 -16.74 6.02 15.62
N GLY A 137 -16.38 7.25 16.02
CA GLY A 137 -16.31 7.70 17.40
C GLY A 137 -14.93 7.51 18.03
N MET A 138 -14.00 6.82 17.35
CA MET A 138 -12.59 6.75 17.75
C MET A 138 -11.83 7.96 17.22
N THR A 139 -10.83 8.42 17.95
CA THR A 139 -9.83 9.33 17.36
C THR A 139 -8.99 8.57 16.34
N VAL A 140 -8.39 9.29 15.40
CA VAL A 140 -7.48 8.69 14.40
C VAL A 140 -6.35 7.94 15.10
N GLU A 141 -5.82 8.47 16.20
CA GLU A 141 -4.74 7.85 16.97
C GLU A 141 -5.18 6.55 17.65
N GLU A 142 -6.37 6.53 18.25
CA GLU A 142 -6.95 5.32 18.87
C GLU A 142 -7.17 4.23 17.81
N TYR A 143 -7.80 4.58 16.70
CA TYR A 143 -8.02 3.63 15.60
C TYR A 143 -6.71 3.05 15.06
N ARG A 144 -5.71 3.90 14.82
CA ARG A 144 -4.38 3.47 14.36
C ARG A 144 -3.71 2.52 15.35
N ALA A 145 -3.81 2.80 16.64
CA ALA A 145 -3.25 1.93 17.69
C ALA A 145 -3.95 0.56 17.71
N ASP A 146 -5.27 0.56 17.60
CA ASP A 146 -6.09 -0.65 17.56
C ASP A 146 -5.80 -1.52 16.34
N VAL A 147 -5.73 -0.94 15.14
CA VAL A 147 -5.34 -1.64 13.91
C VAL A 147 -3.96 -2.28 14.05
N ARG A 148 -2.96 -1.56 14.57
CA ARG A 148 -1.62 -2.13 14.80
C ARG A 148 -1.64 -3.29 15.78
N GLN A 149 -2.40 -3.17 16.87
CA GLN A 149 -2.53 -4.24 17.86
C GLN A 149 -3.19 -5.48 17.25
N TRP A 150 -4.27 -5.29 16.49
CA TRP A 150 -4.94 -6.40 15.81
C TRP A 150 -4.02 -7.07 14.79
N LEU A 151 -3.34 -6.32 13.93
CA LEU A 151 -2.40 -6.87 12.94
C LEU A 151 -1.22 -7.63 13.58
N ALA A 152 -0.83 -7.28 14.80
CA ALA A 152 0.24 -7.98 15.53
C ALA A 152 -0.19 -9.36 16.04
N THR A 153 -1.48 -9.60 16.22
CA THR A 153 -2.02 -10.82 16.85
C THR A 153 -2.89 -11.65 15.92
N ALA A 154 -3.60 -11.03 15.00
CA ALA A 154 -4.53 -11.69 14.09
C ALA A 154 -3.79 -12.59 13.09
N LYS A 155 -4.36 -13.79 12.91
CA LYS A 155 -3.84 -14.79 11.98
C LYS A 155 -4.90 -15.23 10.99
N HIS A 156 -4.48 -15.39 9.76
CA HIS A 156 -5.34 -15.90 8.70
C HIS A 156 -5.81 -17.32 9.02
N PRO A 157 -7.12 -17.64 8.93
CA PRO A 157 -7.68 -18.92 9.40
C PRO A 157 -7.15 -20.14 8.64
N ARG A 158 -6.77 -20.00 7.38
CA ARG A 158 -6.26 -21.11 6.56
C ARG A 158 -4.79 -21.42 6.83
N TRP A 159 -3.94 -20.40 7.00
CA TRP A 159 -2.48 -20.57 7.07
C TRP A 159 -1.91 -20.37 8.46
N SER A 160 -2.71 -19.90 9.44
CA SER A 160 -2.27 -19.60 10.81
C SER A 160 -1.06 -18.65 10.87
N ARG A 161 -0.89 -17.81 9.85
CA ARG A 161 0.16 -16.80 9.74
C ARG A 161 -0.43 -15.40 9.88
N PRO A 162 0.34 -14.43 10.38
CA PRO A 162 -0.06 -13.02 10.38
C PRO A 162 -0.45 -12.55 8.96
N TYR A 163 -1.49 -11.72 8.85
CA TYR A 163 -1.91 -11.18 7.55
C TYR A 163 -0.80 -10.43 6.83
N THR A 164 0.03 -9.70 7.58
CA THR A 164 1.17 -8.94 7.04
C THR A 164 2.28 -9.80 6.42
N GLU A 165 2.25 -11.11 6.62
CA GLU A 165 3.17 -12.08 6.00
C GLU A 165 2.58 -12.76 4.75
N LEU A 166 1.31 -12.52 4.44
CA LEU A 166 0.60 -13.19 3.35
C LEU A 166 0.62 -12.33 2.07
N VAL A 167 1.79 -11.80 1.77
CA VAL A 167 2.05 -11.01 0.58
C VAL A 167 2.38 -11.91 -0.62
N TYR A 168 2.13 -11.40 -1.81
CA TYR A 168 2.51 -12.08 -3.05
C TYR A 168 3.95 -11.73 -3.40
N GLN A 169 4.86 -12.66 -3.16
CA GLN A 169 6.30 -12.47 -3.41
C GLN A 169 6.61 -11.91 -4.81
N PRO A 170 5.98 -12.40 -5.91
CA PRO A 170 6.21 -11.80 -7.23
C PRO A 170 5.91 -10.30 -7.29
N MET A 171 4.87 -9.83 -6.58
CA MET A 171 4.51 -8.41 -6.57
C MET A 171 5.45 -7.58 -5.68
N ILE A 172 6.00 -8.16 -4.61
CA ILE A 172 7.06 -7.51 -3.82
C ILE A 172 8.31 -7.28 -4.68
N GLU A 173 8.63 -8.21 -5.57
CA GLU A 173 9.73 -8.06 -6.53
C GLU A 173 9.45 -6.93 -7.53
N VAL A 174 8.23 -6.83 -8.06
CA VAL A 174 7.82 -5.72 -8.94
C VAL A 174 7.95 -4.37 -8.22
N LEU A 175 7.45 -4.25 -6.99
CA LEU A 175 7.59 -3.04 -6.18
C LEU A 175 9.07 -2.64 -6.02
N SER A 176 9.93 -3.61 -5.70
CA SER A 176 11.36 -3.40 -5.52
C SER A 176 12.06 -3.02 -6.82
N PHE A 177 11.72 -3.70 -7.92
CA PHE A 177 12.28 -3.45 -9.24
C PHE A 177 11.90 -2.06 -9.76
N LEU A 178 10.64 -1.66 -9.64
CA LEU A 178 10.18 -0.32 -10.03
C LEU A 178 10.87 0.76 -9.19
N ARG A 179 10.98 0.57 -7.88
CA ARG A 179 11.67 1.50 -6.98
C ARG A 179 13.15 1.66 -7.34
N ALA A 180 13.84 0.56 -7.61
CA ALA A 180 15.24 0.57 -8.05
C ALA A 180 15.44 1.32 -9.39
N ASN A 181 14.38 1.44 -10.19
CA ASN A 181 14.34 2.18 -11.45
C ASN A 181 13.72 3.58 -11.33
N GLY A 182 13.63 4.12 -10.11
CA GLY A 182 13.20 5.49 -9.84
C GLY A 182 11.69 5.73 -9.85
N PHE A 183 10.87 4.67 -9.85
CA PHE A 183 9.42 4.82 -9.72
C PHE A 183 9.01 5.07 -8.27
N ALA A 184 8.09 5.99 -8.09
CA ALA A 184 7.33 6.15 -6.87
C ALA A 184 6.14 5.18 -6.90
N ASN A 185 6.13 4.20 -5.98
CA ASN A 185 5.02 3.25 -5.86
C ASN A 185 3.93 3.82 -4.96
N PHE A 186 2.69 3.64 -5.36
CA PHE A 186 1.47 4.07 -4.65
C PHE A 186 0.51 2.90 -4.50
N ILE A 187 -0.29 2.90 -3.44
CA ILE A 187 -1.44 2.00 -3.30
C ILE A 187 -2.71 2.77 -3.64
N ALA A 188 -3.58 2.16 -4.48
CA ALA A 188 -4.92 2.63 -4.79
C ALA A 188 -5.92 1.53 -4.43
N THR A 189 -6.49 1.56 -3.21
CA THR A 189 -7.31 0.50 -2.65
C THR A 189 -8.77 0.90 -2.43
N GLY A 190 -9.71 -0.03 -2.63
CA GLY A 190 -11.09 0.13 -2.20
C GLY A 190 -11.27 0.12 -0.68
N GLY A 191 -10.29 -0.44 0.05
CA GLY A 191 -10.26 -0.45 1.51
C GLY A 191 -9.97 0.93 2.11
N SER A 192 -10.07 1.03 3.45
CA SER A 192 -9.79 2.28 4.16
C SER A 192 -8.32 2.68 4.07
N ALA A 193 -8.06 3.91 3.63
CA ALA A 193 -6.71 4.47 3.63
C ALA A 193 -6.07 4.42 5.02
N CYS A 194 -6.83 4.71 6.09
CA CYS A 194 -6.32 4.69 7.46
C CYS A 194 -5.86 3.28 7.88
N PHE A 195 -6.57 2.23 7.45
CA PHE A 195 -6.19 0.85 7.75
C PHE A 195 -4.89 0.46 7.04
N VAL A 196 -4.81 0.69 5.72
CA VAL A 196 -3.66 0.30 4.90
C VAL A 196 -2.39 1.06 5.28
N ARG A 197 -2.50 2.31 5.66
CA ARG A 197 -1.38 3.17 6.11
C ARG A 197 -0.63 2.62 7.33
N GLU A 198 -1.28 1.79 8.15
CA GLU A 198 -0.64 1.24 9.36
C GLU A 198 0.40 0.16 9.08
N TYR A 199 0.37 -0.43 7.89
CA TYR A 199 1.33 -1.47 7.51
C TYR A 199 2.06 -1.25 6.18
N SER A 200 1.59 -0.33 5.33
CA SER A 200 2.14 -0.13 3.98
C SER A 200 3.64 0.16 3.97
N GLY A 201 4.13 0.96 4.91
CA GLY A 201 5.56 1.26 5.04
C GLY A 201 6.37 0.03 5.42
N LYS A 202 5.90 -0.74 6.39
CA LYS A 202 6.63 -1.91 6.90
C LYS A 202 6.59 -3.11 5.93
N VAL A 203 5.46 -3.31 5.25
CA VAL A 203 5.22 -4.51 4.42
C VAL A 203 5.68 -4.30 2.98
N TYR A 204 5.46 -3.10 2.41
CA TYR A 204 5.69 -2.82 0.99
C TYR A 204 6.76 -1.76 0.75
N ASP A 205 7.26 -1.12 1.81
CA ASP A 205 8.12 0.07 1.70
C ASP A 205 7.43 1.19 0.88
N ILE A 206 6.12 1.34 1.10
CA ILE A 206 5.29 2.41 0.55
C ILE A 206 4.86 3.30 1.71
N PRO A 207 5.31 4.57 1.77
CA PRO A 207 5.00 5.45 2.89
C PRO A 207 3.50 5.80 2.93
N PRO A 208 2.94 6.10 4.11
CA PRO A 208 1.50 6.26 4.31
C PRO A 208 0.86 7.37 3.46
N GLU A 209 1.60 8.41 3.10
CA GLU A 209 1.14 9.48 2.22
C GLU A 209 0.95 9.04 0.76
N ARG A 210 1.46 7.86 0.38
CA ARG A 210 1.27 7.24 -0.94
C ARG A 210 0.19 6.18 -0.96
N VAL A 211 -0.74 6.22 -0.01
CA VAL A 211 -1.90 5.35 0.05
C VAL A 211 -3.17 6.15 -0.21
N ALA A 212 -3.76 5.97 -1.39
CA ALA A 212 -5.10 6.39 -1.73
C ALA A 212 -6.09 5.26 -1.41
N GLY A 213 -7.12 5.55 -0.66
CA GLY A 213 -8.14 4.58 -0.26
C GLY A 213 -9.44 5.25 0.12
N THR A 214 -10.45 4.46 0.35
CA THR A 214 -11.72 4.94 0.90
C THR A 214 -11.47 5.67 2.22
N ALA A 215 -12.11 6.81 2.43
CA ALA A 215 -11.92 7.64 3.61
C ALA A 215 -13.23 8.10 4.22
N GLN A 216 -13.29 8.09 5.57
CA GLN A 216 -14.36 8.70 6.35
C GLN A 216 -14.04 10.16 6.64
N ALA A 217 -15.10 10.93 6.97
CA ALA A 217 -14.96 12.25 7.54
C ALA A 217 -14.27 12.19 8.90
N ASN A 218 -13.46 13.20 9.17
CA ASN A 218 -12.85 13.41 10.47
C ASN A 218 -13.31 14.76 11.02
N LEU A 219 -13.83 14.76 12.24
CA LEU A 219 -14.21 15.97 12.95
C LEU A 219 -13.07 16.45 13.82
N PHE A 220 -12.64 17.69 13.60
CA PHE A 220 -11.67 18.34 14.48
C PHE A 220 -12.30 18.69 15.82
N GLY A 221 -11.60 18.42 16.91
CA GLY A 221 -12.01 18.73 18.27
C GLY A 221 -10.82 18.77 19.22
N HIS A 222 -11.13 18.76 20.52
CA HIS A 222 -10.12 18.70 21.58
C HIS A 222 -10.46 17.59 22.57
N ALA A 223 -9.45 16.84 22.98
CA ALA A 223 -9.55 15.87 24.06
C ALA A 223 -9.77 16.57 25.42
N LYS A 224 -10.09 15.80 26.46
CA LYS A 224 -10.32 16.34 27.82
C LYS A 224 -9.11 17.09 28.40
N ASP A 225 -7.92 16.77 27.95
CA ASP A 225 -6.65 17.43 28.32
C ASP A 225 -6.32 18.65 27.43
N GLY A 226 -7.24 19.05 26.54
CA GLY A 226 -7.10 20.20 25.65
C GLY A 226 -6.31 19.96 24.39
N LYS A 227 -5.77 18.76 24.16
CA LYS A 227 -5.03 18.43 22.93
C LYS A 227 -5.95 18.36 21.72
N PRO A 228 -5.51 18.85 20.55
CA PRO A 228 -6.26 18.72 19.31
C PRO A 228 -6.36 17.24 18.90
N VAL A 229 -7.54 16.82 18.46
CA VAL A 229 -7.82 15.47 17.98
C VAL A 229 -8.67 15.49 16.72
N LEU A 230 -8.58 14.44 15.91
CA LEU A 230 -9.48 14.13 14.81
C LEU A 230 -10.30 12.89 15.18
N THR A 231 -11.61 13.01 15.27
CA THR A 231 -12.52 11.90 15.56
C THR A 231 -13.19 11.43 14.26
N GLN A 232 -13.20 10.13 14.02
CA GLN A 232 -13.79 9.54 12.81
C GLN A 232 -15.31 9.55 12.89
N GLU A 233 -15.95 10.05 11.82
CA GLU A 233 -17.39 10.17 11.66
C GLU A 233 -17.96 8.99 10.82
N PRO A 234 -19.23 8.58 11.03
CA PRO A 234 -19.88 7.53 10.23
C PRO A 234 -20.31 8.03 8.83
N LYS A 235 -19.44 8.74 8.15
CA LYS A 235 -19.69 9.34 6.84
C LYS A 235 -18.51 9.19 5.92
N LEU A 236 -18.72 8.62 4.73
CA LEU A 236 -17.71 8.60 3.69
C LEU A 236 -17.52 9.99 3.07
N VAL A 237 -16.26 10.37 2.86
CA VAL A 237 -15.88 11.55 2.08
C VAL A 237 -15.18 11.18 0.78
N LEU A 238 -14.53 10.01 0.72
CA LEU A 238 -13.96 9.44 -0.49
C LEU A 238 -14.40 7.98 -0.60
N ASN A 239 -15.01 7.62 -1.71
CA ASN A 239 -15.24 6.23 -2.10
C ASN A 239 -14.22 5.86 -3.17
N ASN A 240 -13.29 4.95 -2.86
CA ASN A 240 -12.17 4.59 -3.73
C ASN A 240 -12.41 3.25 -4.46
N LEU A 241 -13.66 2.96 -4.83
CA LEU A 241 -14.03 1.81 -5.65
C LEU A 241 -14.18 2.23 -7.12
N GLU A 242 -13.83 1.33 -8.04
CA GLU A 242 -14.02 1.51 -9.48
C GLU A 242 -13.46 2.87 -9.97
N ALA A 243 -14.27 3.68 -10.66
CA ALA A 243 -13.88 5.02 -11.11
C ALA A 243 -13.33 5.91 -9.99
N GLY A 244 -13.77 5.70 -8.75
CA GLY A 244 -13.25 6.41 -7.58
C GLY A 244 -11.75 6.23 -7.37
N LYS A 245 -11.15 5.10 -7.78
CA LYS A 245 -9.69 4.91 -7.73
C LYS A 245 -8.97 5.95 -8.56
N ILE A 246 -9.46 6.22 -9.77
CA ILE A 246 -8.86 7.16 -10.72
C ILE A 246 -9.08 8.60 -10.24
N GLU A 247 -10.33 8.92 -9.87
CA GLU A 247 -10.74 10.27 -9.44
C GLU A 247 -9.98 10.70 -8.17
N ASN A 248 -9.95 9.83 -7.16
CA ASN A 248 -9.29 10.11 -5.89
C ASN A 248 -7.77 10.12 -6.02
N PHE A 249 -7.19 9.25 -6.87
CA PHE A 249 -5.76 9.28 -7.14
C PHE A 249 -5.36 10.64 -7.76
N TRP A 250 -6.13 11.11 -8.73
CA TRP A 250 -5.92 12.44 -9.31
C TRP A 250 -6.10 13.55 -8.28
N LEU A 251 -7.18 13.48 -7.50
CA LEU A 251 -7.47 14.49 -6.46
C LEU A 251 -6.34 14.60 -5.43
N MET A 252 -5.79 13.46 -5.00
CA MET A 252 -4.78 13.41 -3.95
C MET A 252 -3.37 13.75 -4.44
N TYR A 253 -3.03 13.37 -5.67
CA TYR A 253 -1.64 13.42 -6.14
C TYR A 253 -1.44 14.30 -7.37
N GLY A 254 -2.49 14.75 -8.05
CA GLY A 254 -2.41 15.66 -9.19
C GLY A 254 -1.70 15.09 -10.43
N ARG A 255 -1.59 13.76 -10.54
CA ARG A 255 -0.92 13.07 -11.65
C ARG A 255 -1.49 11.70 -11.92
N ARG A 256 -1.28 11.18 -13.13
CA ARG A 256 -1.64 9.82 -13.51
C ARG A 256 -0.45 8.88 -13.31
N PRO A 257 -0.68 7.61 -12.91
CA PRO A 257 0.38 6.62 -12.92
C PRO A 257 0.79 6.26 -14.36
N ASN A 258 2.08 5.93 -14.54
CA ASN A 258 2.60 5.41 -15.80
C ASN A 258 2.37 3.89 -15.92
N ALA A 259 2.18 3.21 -14.78
CA ALA A 259 1.80 1.81 -14.70
C ALA A 259 0.77 1.60 -13.60
N ALA A 260 -0.16 0.67 -13.82
CA ALA A 260 -1.13 0.23 -12.83
C ALA A 260 -1.14 -1.31 -12.76
N PHE A 261 -1.33 -1.84 -11.56
CA PHE A 261 -1.40 -3.27 -11.27
C PHE A 261 -2.64 -3.54 -10.44
N GLY A 262 -3.45 -4.49 -10.89
CA GLY A 262 -4.68 -4.91 -10.25
C GLY A 262 -5.03 -6.34 -10.60
N ASN A 263 -6.07 -6.89 -9.95
CA ASN A 263 -6.49 -8.28 -10.14
C ASN A 263 -7.96 -8.42 -10.53
N SER A 264 -8.69 -7.34 -10.61
CA SER A 264 -10.13 -7.37 -10.89
C SER A 264 -10.56 -6.26 -11.84
N SER A 265 -11.80 -6.37 -12.37
CA SER A 265 -12.40 -5.32 -13.22
C SER A 265 -12.65 -4.00 -12.49
N SER A 266 -12.55 -3.97 -11.16
CA SER A 266 -12.59 -2.72 -10.39
C SER A 266 -11.30 -1.90 -10.50
N ASP A 267 -10.29 -2.43 -11.18
CA ASP A 267 -8.95 -1.84 -11.33
C ASP A 267 -8.67 -1.34 -12.76
N ASP A 268 -9.65 -1.54 -13.67
CA ASP A 268 -9.57 -1.16 -15.08
C ASP A 268 -9.67 0.37 -15.32
#